data_a8f768a5cf8359e2156dd7839e284d7d
#
_entry.id   a8f768a5cf8359e2156dd7839e284d7d
#
_cell.length_a   1.000
_cell.length_b   1.000
_cell.length_c   1.000
_cell.angle_alpha   90.00
_cell.angle_beta   90.00
_cell.angle_gamma   90.00
#
_symmetry.space_group_name_H-M   'P 1'
#
loop_
_entity.id
_entity.type
_entity.pdbx_description
1 polymer ?
#
loop_
_entity_poly.entity_id
_entity_poly.type
_entity_poly.pdbx_seq_one_letter_code
_entity_poly.pdbx_strand_id
1 'polypeptide(L)'
;MVQASPEYRLDTESLNNIFVRNNQGEMSPIGQYITLTRIYGSETLSRFNLFPSIQVGGTAAEGYSSGQAIEAIRETAAEVLPEGYGYEFGGMTREEASAQNTTALVFVICIIFIYLILCALYESLFIPMAVILSVPFGLAGSFLFAWMWGLENNIYMQTGLIMLIGLLSKTAILLTEYASTRRRQGMGIVEAALDAAAVRQRPILMTSLTMVFGLLPLALATGVGANGNRSLGVGVIGGMLIGTVALLFIVPTLFVIFQSIEERFKR
;
A
#
# COMPACT_ATOMS: atom_id res chain seq x y z
N MET A 1 6.20 -47.61 6.08
CA MET A 1 5.06 -47.84 5.20
C MET A 1 5.56 -48.71 4.06
N VAL A 2 4.98 -49.89 3.82
CA VAL A 2 5.34 -50.78 2.70
C VAL A 2 4.35 -50.51 1.57
N GLN A 3 4.84 -50.15 0.39
CA GLN A 3 4.03 -49.86 -0.80
C GLN A 3 4.51 -50.70 -1.97
N ALA A 4 3.60 -51.06 -2.86
CA ALA A 4 3.98 -51.63 -4.16
C ALA A 4 4.71 -50.58 -4.99
N SER A 5 5.64 -51.02 -5.88
CA SER A 5 6.30 -50.17 -6.84
C SER A 5 5.29 -49.45 -7.71
N PRO A 6 5.54 -48.17 -8.17
CA PRO A 6 4.58 -47.41 -8.97
C PRO A 6 3.99 -48.17 -10.14
N GLU A 7 4.76 -49.02 -10.79
CA GLU A 7 4.36 -49.83 -11.95
C GLU A 7 3.22 -50.81 -11.66
N TYR A 8 3.05 -51.23 -10.37
CA TYR A 8 2.04 -52.20 -9.94
C TYR A 8 0.86 -51.56 -9.22
N ARG A 9 0.68 -50.25 -9.29
CA ARG A 9 -0.41 -49.51 -8.60
C ARG A 9 -1.05 -48.42 -9.46
N LEU A 10 -0.83 -48.41 -10.79
CA LEU A 10 -1.33 -47.37 -11.68
C LEU A 10 -2.80 -47.53 -12.00
N ASP A 11 -3.26 -48.75 -12.15
CA ASP A 11 -4.61 -49.08 -12.60
C ASP A 11 -5.36 -50.01 -11.64
N THR A 12 -6.68 -50.01 -11.76
CA THR A 12 -7.56 -50.95 -11.03
C THR A 12 -7.24 -52.40 -11.34
N GLU A 13 -6.74 -52.70 -12.55
CA GLU A 13 -6.31 -54.02 -12.97
C GLU A 13 -5.07 -54.52 -12.19
N SER A 14 -4.26 -53.65 -11.64
CA SER A 14 -3.10 -54.00 -10.81
C SER A 14 -3.48 -54.81 -9.57
N LEU A 15 -4.74 -54.73 -9.12
CA LEU A 15 -5.25 -55.54 -8.01
C LEU A 15 -5.29 -57.02 -8.30
N ASN A 16 -5.36 -57.42 -9.56
CA ASN A 16 -5.32 -58.84 -9.97
C ASN A 16 -3.94 -59.49 -9.66
N ASN A 17 -2.91 -58.69 -9.43
CA ASN A 17 -1.59 -59.14 -9.05
C ASN A 17 -1.41 -59.28 -7.52
N ILE A 18 -2.43 -58.91 -6.74
CA ILE A 18 -2.42 -59.07 -5.28
C ILE A 18 -3.22 -60.30 -4.91
N PHE A 19 -2.58 -61.28 -4.31
CA PHE A 19 -3.17 -62.53 -3.91
C PHE A 19 -3.45 -62.54 -2.42
N VAL A 20 -4.63 -63.00 -2.02
CA VAL A 20 -5.02 -63.22 -0.64
C VAL A 20 -5.17 -64.72 -0.39
N ARG A 21 -4.80 -65.19 0.79
CA ARG A 21 -4.85 -66.55 1.20
C ARG A 21 -6.18 -66.82 1.95
N ASN A 22 -6.94 -67.81 1.50
CA ASN A 22 -8.16 -68.24 2.17
C ASN A 22 -7.83 -69.10 3.40
N ASN A 23 -8.83 -69.43 4.23
CA ASN A 23 -8.69 -70.28 5.42
C ASN A 23 -8.26 -71.71 5.09
N GLN A 24 -8.37 -72.16 3.85
CA GLN A 24 -7.96 -73.48 3.37
C GLN A 24 -6.57 -73.50 2.80
N GLY A 25 -5.88 -72.28 2.77
CA GLY A 25 -4.52 -72.18 2.31
C GLY A 25 -4.34 -71.91 0.81
N GLU A 26 -5.42 -71.74 0.09
CA GLU A 26 -5.41 -71.46 -1.37
C GLU A 26 -5.24 -69.95 -1.61
N MET A 27 -4.53 -69.58 -2.66
CA MET A 27 -4.26 -68.20 -3.05
C MET A 27 -5.24 -67.78 -4.17
N SER A 28 -5.90 -66.64 -3.98
CA SER A 28 -6.84 -66.09 -4.97
C SER A 28 -6.60 -64.59 -5.15
N PRO A 29 -6.75 -64.03 -6.38
CA PRO A 29 -6.64 -62.63 -6.63
C PRO A 29 -7.65 -61.81 -5.82
N ILE A 30 -7.22 -60.71 -5.18
CA ILE A 30 -8.11 -59.89 -4.36
C ILE A 30 -9.26 -59.27 -5.17
N GLY A 31 -9.06 -59.05 -6.47
CA GLY A 31 -10.08 -58.50 -7.40
C GLY A 31 -11.35 -59.38 -7.49
N GLN A 32 -11.29 -60.67 -7.09
CA GLN A 32 -12.50 -61.53 -7.09
C GLN A 32 -13.40 -61.27 -5.85
N TYR A 33 -12.89 -60.63 -4.80
CA TYR A 33 -13.59 -60.40 -3.53
C TYR A 33 -14.05 -58.98 -3.34
N ILE A 34 -13.50 -57.99 -4.14
CA ILE A 34 -13.77 -56.57 -4.01
C ILE A 34 -14.25 -55.98 -5.33
N THR A 35 -15.17 -55.06 -5.23
CA THR A 35 -15.62 -54.23 -6.37
C THR A 35 -15.10 -52.82 -6.14
N LEU A 36 -14.34 -52.25 -7.09
CA LEU A 36 -13.85 -50.89 -7.01
C LEU A 36 -14.80 -49.96 -7.72
N THR A 37 -15.24 -48.93 -7.04
CA THR A 37 -16.00 -47.82 -7.61
C THR A 37 -15.14 -46.57 -7.56
N ARG A 38 -15.01 -45.86 -8.69
CA ARG A 38 -14.30 -44.62 -8.74
C ARG A 38 -15.13 -43.53 -8.08
N ILE A 39 -14.58 -42.96 -7.00
CA ILE A 39 -15.16 -41.82 -6.30
C ILE A 39 -14.29 -40.60 -6.48
N TYR A 40 -14.90 -39.43 -6.53
CA TYR A 40 -14.20 -38.18 -6.53
C TYR A 40 -14.27 -37.57 -5.13
N GLY A 41 -13.15 -37.12 -4.60
CA GLY A 41 -13.07 -36.48 -3.30
C GLY A 41 -11.98 -35.43 -3.29
N SER A 42 -12.00 -34.59 -2.30
CA SER A 42 -10.95 -33.60 -2.10
C SER A 42 -9.64 -34.28 -1.71
N GLU A 43 -8.57 -34.01 -2.42
CA GLU A 43 -7.23 -34.52 -2.12
C GLU A 43 -6.70 -33.99 -0.79
N THR A 44 -7.03 -32.75 -0.48
CA THR A 44 -6.69 -32.08 0.79
C THR A 44 -7.93 -31.44 1.41
N LEU A 45 -8.09 -31.62 2.70
CA LEU A 45 -9.11 -30.94 3.52
C LEU A 45 -8.41 -29.86 4.33
N SER A 46 -8.66 -28.60 3.99
CA SER A 46 -8.13 -27.46 4.73
C SER A 46 -9.14 -26.98 5.79
N ARG A 47 -8.59 -26.45 6.88
CA ARG A 47 -9.37 -25.79 7.93
C ARG A 47 -8.80 -24.42 8.22
N PHE A 48 -9.70 -23.46 8.40
CA PHE A 48 -9.36 -22.14 8.89
C PHE A 48 -10.07 -21.91 10.21
N ASN A 49 -9.34 -21.54 11.25
CA ASN A 49 -9.87 -21.41 12.61
C ASN A 49 -10.69 -22.63 13.07
N LEU A 50 -10.22 -23.85 12.76
CA LEU A 50 -10.85 -25.14 13.03
C LEU A 50 -12.09 -25.46 12.19
N PHE A 51 -12.65 -24.54 11.44
CA PHE A 51 -13.76 -24.77 10.53
C PHE A 51 -13.28 -25.32 9.17
N PRO A 52 -13.97 -26.28 8.56
CA PRO A 52 -13.67 -26.69 7.19
C PRO A 52 -13.71 -25.49 6.26
N SER A 53 -12.70 -25.33 5.44
CA SER A 53 -12.59 -24.15 4.57
C SER A 53 -12.10 -24.51 3.17
N ILE A 54 -12.50 -23.70 2.20
CA ILE A 54 -11.96 -23.70 0.85
C ILE A 54 -11.36 -22.32 0.61
N GLN A 55 -10.12 -22.31 0.13
CA GLN A 55 -9.46 -21.08 -0.26
C GLN A 55 -9.81 -20.76 -1.72
N VAL A 56 -10.37 -19.58 -1.93
CA VAL A 56 -10.63 -19.04 -3.26
C VAL A 56 -9.65 -17.91 -3.51
N GLY A 57 -8.86 -18.03 -4.57
CA GLY A 57 -7.93 -16.99 -5.02
C GLY A 57 -8.43 -16.33 -6.30
N GLY A 58 -8.23 -15.02 -6.40
CA GLY A 58 -8.60 -14.24 -7.57
C GLY A 58 -7.84 -12.91 -7.60
N THR A 59 -7.90 -12.24 -8.74
CA THR A 59 -7.39 -10.89 -8.96
C THR A 59 -8.51 -10.00 -9.46
N ALA A 60 -8.44 -8.70 -9.17
CA ALA A 60 -9.36 -7.73 -9.72
C ALA A 60 -9.33 -7.76 -11.27
N ALA A 61 -10.46 -7.51 -11.92
CA ALA A 61 -10.52 -7.37 -13.37
C ALA A 61 -9.80 -6.07 -13.80
N GLU A 62 -9.39 -6.00 -15.08
CA GLU A 62 -8.77 -4.79 -15.62
C GLU A 62 -9.65 -3.57 -15.40
N GLY A 63 -9.05 -2.50 -14.88
CA GLY A 63 -9.73 -1.24 -14.56
C GLY A 63 -10.38 -1.16 -13.18
N TYR A 64 -10.32 -2.23 -12.39
CA TYR A 64 -10.83 -2.23 -11.01
C TYR A 64 -9.69 -2.36 -10.01
N SER A 65 -9.76 -1.61 -8.90
CA SER A 65 -8.79 -1.70 -7.82
C SER A 65 -9.06 -2.92 -6.93
N SER A 66 -8.01 -3.37 -6.20
CA SER A 66 -8.14 -4.43 -5.19
C SER A 66 -9.17 -4.09 -4.12
N GLY A 67 -9.27 -2.84 -3.71
CA GLY A 67 -10.28 -2.37 -2.76
C GLY A 67 -11.72 -2.50 -3.27
N GLN A 68 -11.95 -2.22 -4.55
CA GLN A 68 -13.27 -2.43 -5.19
C GLN A 68 -13.61 -3.92 -5.29
N ALA A 69 -12.63 -4.77 -5.57
CA ALA A 69 -12.83 -6.22 -5.58
C ALA A 69 -13.20 -6.74 -4.18
N ILE A 70 -12.55 -6.26 -3.12
CA ILE A 70 -12.88 -6.62 -1.73
C ILE A 70 -14.32 -6.22 -1.39
N GLU A 71 -14.75 -5.02 -1.78
CA GLU A 71 -16.11 -4.55 -1.52
C GLU A 71 -17.14 -5.36 -2.29
N ALA A 72 -16.90 -5.65 -3.57
CA ALA A 72 -17.76 -6.52 -4.37
C ALA A 72 -17.88 -7.93 -3.77
N ILE A 73 -16.78 -8.49 -3.23
CA ILE A 73 -16.82 -9.77 -2.53
C ILE A 73 -17.70 -9.69 -1.27
N ARG A 74 -17.60 -8.60 -0.49
CA ARG A 74 -18.42 -8.39 0.71
C ARG A 74 -19.91 -8.32 0.36
N GLU A 75 -20.27 -7.53 -0.65
CA GLU A 75 -21.65 -7.38 -1.10
C GLU A 75 -22.20 -8.72 -1.61
N THR A 76 -21.47 -9.40 -2.51
CA THR A 76 -21.89 -10.68 -3.07
C THR A 76 -21.99 -11.77 -2.00
N ALA A 77 -21.05 -11.82 -1.06
CA ALA A 77 -21.06 -12.79 0.03
C ALA A 77 -22.28 -12.58 0.96
N ALA A 78 -22.65 -11.34 1.23
CA ALA A 78 -23.83 -11.02 2.04
C ALA A 78 -25.15 -11.46 1.38
N GLU A 79 -25.20 -11.49 0.02
CA GLU A 79 -26.40 -11.83 -0.74
C GLU A 79 -26.50 -13.33 -1.04
N VAL A 80 -25.38 -13.98 -1.35
CA VAL A 80 -25.35 -15.32 -1.97
C VAL A 80 -25.00 -16.43 -0.97
N LEU A 81 -24.27 -16.14 0.12
CA LEU A 81 -23.86 -17.18 1.05
C LEU A 81 -25.06 -17.77 1.82
N PRO A 82 -25.23 -19.12 1.80
CA PRO A 82 -26.27 -19.77 2.58
C PRO A 82 -26.04 -19.62 4.10
N GLU A 83 -27.09 -19.78 4.89
CA GLU A 83 -26.99 -19.84 6.34
C GLU A 83 -26.00 -20.92 6.80
N GLY A 84 -25.10 -20.55 7.73
CA GLY A 84 -24.06 -21.43 8.24
C GLY A 84 -22.71 -21.36 7.51
N TYR A 85 -22.63 -20.61 6.40
CA TYR A 85 -21.37 -20.30 5.72
C TYR A 85 -20.91 -18.89 6.05
N GLY A 86 -19.61 -18.74 6.24
CA GLY A 86 -18.97 -17.47 6.43
C GLY A 86 -17.75 -17.34 5.52
N TYR A 87 -17.24 -16.16 5.37
CA TYR A 87 -16.00 -15.89 4.65
C TYR A 87 -15.03 -15.09 5.51
N GLU A 88 -13.74 -15.26 5.25
CA GLU A 88 -12.67 -14.51 5.90
C GLU A 88 -11.62 -14.21 4.84
N PHE A 89 -11.09 -12.99 4.86
CA PHE A 89 -9.99 -12.64 3.98
C PHE A 89 -8.68 -13.18 4.56
N GLY A 90 -7.81 -13.74 3.69
CA GLY A 90 -6.52 -14.29 4.06
C GLY A 90 -5.36 -13.49 3.48
N GLY A 91 -4.15 -13.66 4.05
CA GLY A 91 -2.92 -13.06 3.55
C GLY A 91 -2.97 -11.53 3.41
N MET A 92 -2.43 -11.02 2.31
CA MET A 92 -2.38 -9.58 2.02
C MET A 92 -3.76 -8.93 1.90
N THR A 93 -4.76 -9.66 1.41
CA THR A 93 -6.13 -9.14 1.27
C THR A 93 -6.75 -8.82 2.63
N ARG A 94 -6.40 -9.59 3.67
CA ARG A 94 -6.84 -9.31 5.04
C ARG A 94 -6.26 -8.01 5.56
N GLU A 95 -4.97 -7.78 5.33
CA GLU A 95 -4.29 -6.53 5.71
C GLU A 95 -4.92 -5.34 4.98
N GLU A 96 -5.16 -5.48 3.68
CA GLU A 96 -5.79 -4.43 2.88
C GLU A 96 -7.23 -4.12 3.31
N ALA A 97 -8.03 -5.16 3.56
CA ALA A 97 -9.40 -5.02 4.03
C ALA A 97 -9.49 -4.36 5.43
N SER A 98 -8.49 -4.62 6.28
CA SER A 98 -8.37 -4.00 7.61
C SER A 98 -7.84 -2.57 7.53
N ALA A 99 -6.93 -2.29 6.60
CA ALA A 99 -6.30 -0.99 6.43
C ALA A 99 -7.25 0.07 5.85
N GLN A 100 -8.21 -0.32 5.00
CA GLN A 100 -9.13 0.62 4.33
C GLN A 100 -9.83 1.59 5.32
N ASN A 101 -10.27 1.10 6.46
CA ASN A 101 -10.96 1.92 7.45
C ASN A 101 -10.00 2.73 8.33
N THR A 102 -8.73 2.34 8.43
CA THR A 102 -7.75 2.94 9.35
C THR A 102 -6.88 3.98 8.66
N THR A 103 -6.66 3.86 7.36
CA THR A 103 -5.74 4.73 6.60
C THR A 103 -6.16 6.19 6.65
N ALA A 104 -7.43 6.52 6.45
CA ALA A 104 -7.92 7.89 6.52
C ALA A 104 -7.68 8.51 7.90
N LEU A 105 -7.93 7.75 8.97
CA LEU A 105 -7.67 8.19 10.34
C LEU A 105 -6.18 8.45 10.56
N VAL A 106 -5.31 7.57 10.07
CA VAL A 106 -3.84 7.73 10.18
C VAL A 106 -3.38 9.00 9.46
N PHE A 107 -3.91 9.28 8.25
CA PHE A 107 -3.60 10.52 7.53
C PHE A 107 -3.98 11.77 8.33
N VAL A 108 -5.18 11.80 8.89
CA VAL A 108 -5.66 12.93 9.71
C VAL A 108 -4.79 13.12 10.94
N ILE A 109 -4.48 12.03 11.65
CA ILE A 109 -3.61 12.06 12.82
C ILE A 109 -2.22 12.57 12.46
N CYS A 110 -1.62 12.07 11.37
CA CYS A 110 -0.31 12.54 10.90
C CYS A 110 -0.31 14.05 10.63
N ILE A 111 -1.31 14.57 9.93
CA ILE A 111 -1.42 16.00 9.63
C ILE A 111 -1.57 16.82 10.93
N ILE A 112 -2.40 16.38 11.88
CA ILE A 112 -2.58 17.05 13.16
C ILE A 112 -1.26 17.08 13.94
N PHE A 113 -0.54 15.96 14.04
CA PHE A 113 0.76 15.90 14.72
C PHE A 113 1.79 16.82 14.08
N ILE A 114 1.89 16.80 12.76
CA ILE A 114 2.79 17.69 12.02
C ILE A 114 2.43 19.16 12.33
N TYR A 115 1.14 19.50 12.30
CA TYR A 115 0.67 20.85 12.63
C TYR A 115 1.05 21.27 14.04
N LEU A 116 0.78 20.44 15.04
CA LEU A 116 1.09 20.74 16.44
C LEU A 116 2.59 20.92 16.68
N ILE A 117 3.42 20.04 16.10
CA ILE A 117 4.88 20.15 16.19
C ILE A 117 5.37 21.46 15.55
N LEU A 118 4.82 21.80 14.38
CA LEU A 118 5.18 23.05 13.71
C LEU A 118 4.72 24.29 14.47
N CYS A 119 3.51 24.26 15.07
CA CYS A 119 3.04 25.36 15.92
C CYS A 119 3.97 25.57 17.12
N ALA A 120 4.44 24.48 17.74
CA ALA A 120 5.41 24.55 18.83
C ALA A 120 6.79 25.09 18.38
N LEU A 121 7.25 24.70 17.16
CA LEU A 121 8.54 25.10 16.62
C LEU A 121 8.55 26.59 16.22
N TYR A 122 7.48 27.06 15.57
CA TYR A 122 7.40 28.46 15.07
C TYR A 122 6.82 29.44 16.08
N GLU A 123 6.28 28.95 17.19
CA GLU A 123 5.54 29.79 18.17
C GLU A 123 4.43 30.60 17.49
N SER A 124 3.83 30.04 16.44
CA SER A 124 2.80 30.63 15.59
C SER A 124 1.80 29.58 15.16
N LEU A 125 0.51 29.96 15.06
CA LEU A 125 -0.56 29.13 14.53
C LEU A 125 -0.72 29.31 13.01
N PHE A 126 -0.25 30.40 12.44
CA PHE A 126 -0.51 30.74 11.03
C PHE A 126 0.59 30.23 10.09
N ILE A 127 1.86 30.35 10.45
CA ILE A 127 2.99 29.92 9.60
C ILE A 127 2.91 28.43 9.23
N PRO A 128 2.60 27.51 10.18
CA PRO A 128 2.46 26.08 9.86
C PRO A 128 1.42 25.75 8.79
N MET A 129 0.39 26.58 8.63
CA MET A 129 -0.62 26.39 7.59
C MET A 129 -0.02 26.47 6.20
N ALA A 130 1.01 27.29 5.98
CA ALA A 130 1.71 27.36 4.69
C ALA A 130 2.36 26.01 4.32
N VAL A 131 2.91 25.31 5.32
CA VAL A 131 3.53 24.00 5.12
C VAL A 131 2.45 22.95 4.81
N ILE A 132 1.38 22.91 5.58
CA ILE A 132 0.32 21.90 5.41
C ILE A 132 -0.41 22.06 4.09
N LEU A 133 -0.74 23.29 3.67
CA LEU A 133 -1.40 23.53 2.39
C LEU A 133 -0.53 23.16 1.17
N SER A 134 0.76 22.98 1.35
CA SER A 134 1.63 22.50 0.27
C SER A 134 1.56 21.00 0.04
N VAL A 135 1.17 20.20 1.05
CA VAL A 135 1.11 18.73 0.99
C VAL A 135 0.18 18.21 -0.12
N PRO A 136 -1.04 18.73 -0.32
CA PRO A 136 -1.95 18.27 -1.37
C PRO A 136 -1.34 18.27 -2.77
N PHE A 137 -0.43 19.18 -3.09
CA PHE A 137 0.22 19.23 -4.42
C PHE A 137 1.14 18.03 -4.63
N GLY A 138 1.82 17.59 -3.60
CA GLY A 138 2.62 16.37 -3.66
C GLY A 138 1.75 15.11 -3.79
N LEU A 139 0.65 15.05 -3.04
CA LEU A 139 -0.31 13.95 -3.17
C LEU A 139 -0.91 13.90 -4.59
N ALA A 140 -1.28 15.05 -5.15
CA ALA A 140 -1.76 15.14 -6.54
C ALA A 140 -0.69 14.64 -7.53
N GLY A 141 0.58 14.97 -7.33
CA GLY A 141 1.69 14.47 -8.12
C GLY A 141 1.85 12.96 -8.04
N SER A 142 1.70 12.40 -6.85
CA SER A 142 1.75 10.95 -6.63
C SER A 142 0.64 10.22 -7.38
N PHE A 143 -0.60 10.68 -7.29
CA PHE A 143 -1.73 10.09 -8.02
C PHE A 143 -1.62 10.28 -9.53
N LEU A 144 -1.11 11.41 -10.00
CA LEU A 144 -0.89 11.64 -11.42
C LEU A 144 0.11 10.63 -12.01
N PHE A 145 1.22 10.39 -11.33
CA PHE A 145 2.21 9.41 -11.76
C PHE A 145 1.67 7.98 -11.68
N ALA A 146 0.94 7.63 -10.62
CA ALA A 146 0.29 6.34 -10.52
C ALA A 146 -0.66 6.09 -11.69
N TRP A 147 -1.47 7.09 -12.03
CA TRP A 147 -2.37 7.03 -13.19
C TRP A 147 -1.62 6.86 -14.52
N MET A 148 -0.52 7.61 -14.74
CA MET A 148 0.30 7.49 -15.95
C MET A 148 0.94 6.11 -16.11
N TRP A 149 1.29 5.45 -14.99
CA TRP A 149 1.88 4.11 -14.99
C TRP A 149 0.84 2.98 -14.89
N GLY A 150 -0.45 3.28 -14.86
CA GLY A 150 -1.52 2.30 -14.71
C GLY A 150 -1.46 1.55 -13.38
N LEU A 151 -0.98 2.21 -12.32
CA LEU A 151 -0.87 1.63 -10.99
C LEU A 151 -2.10 1.97 -10.15
N GLU A 152 -2.59 0.97 -9.43
CA GLU A 152 -3.74 1.09 -8.55
C GLU A 152 -3.36 1.67 -7.18
N ASN A 153 -4.35 2.27 -6.52
CA ASN A 153 -4.22 2.73 -5.14
C ASN A 153 -4.32 1.53 -4.18
N ASN A 154 -3.20 0.93 -3.87
CA ASN A 154 -3.06 -0.19 -2.95
C ASN A 154 -2.39 0.25 -1.63
N ILE A 155 -2.26 -0.68 -0.67
CA ILE A 155 -1.65 -0.41 0.64
C ILE A 155 -0.21 0.12 0.54
N TYR A 156 0.56 -0.32 -0.46
CA TYR A 156 1.93 0.16 -0.69
C TYR A 156 1.95 1.60 -1.16
N MET A 157 1.02 1.97 -2.06
CA MET A 157 0.84 3.35 -2.50
C MET A 157 0.47 4.24 -1.31
N GLN A 158 -0.48 3.83 -0.47
CA GLN A 158 -0.89 4.56 0.73
C GLN A 158 0.25 4.76 1.72
N THR A 159 1.07 3.73 1.94
CA THR A 159 2.29 3.83 2.75
C THR A 159 3.27 4.83 2.15
N GLY A 160 3.45 4.81 0.82
CA GLY A 160 4.25 5.80 0.09
C GLY A 160 3.74 7.23 0.26
N LEU A 161 2.43 7.44 0.25
CA LEU A 161 1.81 8.75 0.48
C LEU A 161 2.10 9.28 1.89
N ILE A 162 2.02 8.44 2.93
CA ILE A 162 2.38 8.83 4.30
C ILE A 162 3.85 9.25 4.38
N MET A 163 4.75 8.47 3.78
CA MET A 163 6.17 8.81 3.72
C MET A 163 6.40 10.13 2.96
N LEU A 164 5.68 10.35 1.85
CA LEU A 164 5.77 11.55 1.03
C LEU A 164 5.38 12.81 1.82
N ILE A 165 4.35 12.75 2.66
CA ILE A 165 3.95 13.87 3.52
C ILE A 165 5.12 14.31 4.41
N GLY A 166 5.82 13.37 5.03
CA GLY A 166 6.98 13.67 5.86
C GLY A 166 8.14 14.29 5.07
N LEU A 167 8.43 13.79 3.87
CA LEU A 167 9.50 14.30 3.00
C LEU A 167 9.22 15.71 2.50
N LEU A 168 7.98 15.98 2.05
CA LEU A 168 7.57 17.31 1.57
C LEU A 168 7.51 18.33 2.72
N SER A 169 6.93 17.92 3.85
CA SER A 169 6.89 18.80 5.04
C SER A 169 8.28 19.22 5.47
N LYS A 170 9.24 18.29 5.52
CA LYS A 170 10.66 18.64 5.83
C LYS A 170 11.22 19.71 4.88
N THR A 171 10.92 19.59 3.60
CA THR A 171 11.38 20.53 2.58
C THR A 171 10.71 21.90 2.74
N ALA A 172 9.41 21.93 2.99
CA ALA A 172 8.67 23.15 3.24
C ALA A 172 9.13 23.85 4.51
N ILE A 173 9.39 23.09 5.59
CA ILE A 173 9.93 23.61 6.85
C ILE A 173 11.24 24.36 6.64
N LEU A 174 12.20 23.77 5.89
CA LEU A 174 13.48 24.40 5.64
C LEU A 174 13.37 25.75 4.92
N LEU A 175 12.36 25.90 4.07
CA LEU A 175 12.09 27.13 3.33
C LEU A 175 11.43 28.18 4.25
N THR A 176 10.38 27.78 4.95
CA THR A 176 9.63 28.69 5.85
C THR A 176 10.45 29.13 7.04
N GLU A 177 11.31 28.26 7.60
CA GLU A 177 12.23 28.60 8.69
C GLU A 177 13.23 29.68 8.27
N TYR A 178 13.82 29.53 7.09
CA TYR A 178 14.75 30.50 6.56
C TYR A 178 14.05 31.85 6.30
N ALA A 179 12.85 31.83 5.71
CA ALA A 179 12.05 33.04 5.47
C ALA A 179 11.67 33.74 6.80
N SER A 180 11.25 32.99 7.81
CA SER A 180 10.93 33.51 9.14
C SER A 180 12.14 34.13 9.83
N THR A 181 13.30 33.49 9.74
CA THR A 181 14.57 34.02 10.27
C THR A 181 14.97 35.35 9.61
N ARG A 182 14.85 35.43 8.27
CA ARG A 182 15.10 36.66 7.53
C ARG A 182 14.12 37.78 7.90
N ARG A 183 12.86 37.42 8.08
CA ARG A 183 11.83 38.40 8.56
C ARG A 183 12.17 38.92 9.94
N ARG A 184 12.57 38.06 10.89
CA ARG A 184 13.00 38.46 12.24
C ARG A 184 14.25 39.39 12.22
N GLN A 185 15.10 39.29 11.20
CA GLN A 185 16.24 40.18 10.99
C GLN A 185 15.86 41.57 10.42
N GLY A 186 14.55 41.83 10.20
CA GLY A 186 14.03 43.13 9.74
C GLY A 186 13.80 43.24 8.24
N MET A 187 13.97 42.15 7.47
CA MET A 187 13.71 42.14 6.04
C MET A 187 12.19 42.23 5.75
N GLY A 188 11.79 42.84 4.62
CA GLY A 188 10.41 42.85 4.18
C GLY A 188 9.82 41.46 4.01
N ILE A 189 8.50 41.26 4.24
CA ILE A 189 7.88 39.91 4.17
C ILE A 189 8.12 39.26 2.79
N VAL A 190 7.86 40.01 1.72
CA VAL A 190 8.03 39.52 0.34
C VAL A 190 9.51 39.27 0.02
N GLU A 191 10.39 40.18 0.44
CA GLU A 191 11.84 40.05 0.24
C GLU A 191 12.39 38.83 0.97
N ALA A 192 11.96 38.58 2.22
CA ALA A 192 12.35 37.42 3.00
C ALA A 192 11.89 36.10 2.34
N ALA A 193 10.69 36.06 1.79
CA ALA A 193 10.17 34.90 1.06
C ALA A 193 10.96 34.62 -0.23
N LEU A 194 11.28 35.64 -1.00
CA LEU A 194 12.06 35.54 -2.23
C LEU A 194 13.52 35.15 -1.97
N ASP A 195 14.16 35.74 -0.94
CA ASP A 195 15.51 35.37 -0.54
C ASP A 195 15.57 33.91 -0.08
N ALA A 196 14.56 33.47 0.71
CA ALA A 196 14.44 32.09 1.11
C ALA A 196 14.33 31.11 -0.07
N ALA A 197 13.47 31.45 -1.04
CA ALA A 197 13.32 30.64 -2.25
C ALA A 197 14.64 30.57 -3.05
N ALA A 198 15.30 31.68 -3.25
CA ALA A 198 16.57 31.76 -4.00
C ALA A 198 17.71 30.98 -3.34
N VAL A 199 17.90 31.14 -2.03
CA VAL A 199 18.99 30.49 -1.27
C VAL A 199 18.72 29.01 -1.08
N ARG A 200 17.47 28.60 -0.80
CA ARG A 200 17.09 27.21 -0.50
C ARG A 200 16.78 26.37 -1.73
N GLN A 201 16.62 26.95 -2.91
CA GLN A 201 16.32 26.20 -4.13
C GLN A 201 17.33 25.09 -4.41
N ARG A 202 18.63 25.36 -4.33
CA ARG A 202 19.68 24.36 -4.62
C ARG A 202 19.64 23.19 -3.63
N PRO A 203 19.67 23.38 -2.30
CA PRO A 203 19.57 22.28 -1.34
C PRO A 203 18.27 21.46 -1.50
N ILE A 204 17.14 22.12 -1.78
CA ILE A 204 15.86 21.45 -1.99
C ILE A 204 15.92 20.54 -3.22
N LEU A 205 16.38 21.06 -4.34
CA LEU A 205 16.52 20.25 -5.57
C LEU A 205 17.50 19.09 -5.39
N MET A 206 18.63 19.31 -4.71
CA MET A 206 19.58 18.23 -4.43
C MET A 206 18.96 17.10 -3.60
N THR A 207 18.24 17.42 -2.53
CA THR A 207 17.62 16.41 -1.67
C THR A 207 16.48 15.69 -2.42
N SER A 208 15.67 16.39 -3.19
CA SER A 208 14.60 15.80 -3.98
C SER A 208 15.12 14.87 -5.07
N LEU A 209 16.14 15.30 -5.81
CA LEU A 209 16.76 14.45 -6.84
C LEU A 209 17.42 13.21 -6.23
N THR A 210 18.13 13.36 -5.11
CA THR A 210 18.74 12.22 -4.42
C THR A 210 17.69 11.18 -4.02
N MET A 211 16.53 11.64 -3.50
CA MET A 211 15.41 10.75 -3.16
C MET A 211 14.81 10.08 -4.41
N VAL A 212 14.59 10.84 -5.47
CA VAL A 212 14.07 10.30 -6.74
C VAL A 212 15.00 9.22 -7.28
N PHE A 213 16.29 9.48 -7.37
CA PHE A 213 17.27 8.48 -7.83
C PHE A 213 17.41 7.30 -6.87
N GLY A 214 17.30 7.52 -5.56
CA GLY A 214 17.31 6.46 -4.56
C GLY A 214 16.10 5.51 -4.65
N LEU A 215 14.95 6.01 -5.09
CA LEU A 215 13.72 5.24 -5.25
C LEU A 215 13.55 4.63 -6.66
N LEU A 216 14.40 5.00 -7.64
CA LEU A 216 14.35 4.44 -8.99
C LEU A 216 14.41 2.90 -9.02
N PRO A 217 15.27 2.21 -8.25
CA PRO A 217 15.27 0.75 -8.23
C PRO A 217 13.93 0.15 -7.78
N LEU A 218 13.22 0.80 -6.85
CA LEU A 218 11.87 0.38 -6.43
C LEU A 218 10.85 0.57 -7.55
N ALA A 219 10.88 1.71 -8.23
CA ALA A 219 9.96 2.03 -9.32
C ALA A 219 10.14 1.10 -10.54
N LEU A 220 11.37 0.61 -10.76
CA LEU A 220 11.73 -0.29 -11.86
C LEU A 220 11.77 -1.76 -11.44
N ALA A 221 11.32 -2.10 -10.23
CA ALA A 221 11.34 -3.47 -9.72
C ALA A 221 10.61 -4.43 -10.67
N THR A 222 11.16 -5.65 -10.83
CA THR A 222 10.59 -6.74 -11.63
C THR A 222 10.58 -8.02 -10.82
N GLY A 223 9.71 -8.96 -11.19
CA GLY A 223 9.61 -10.25 -10.52
C GLY A 223 8.49 -10.31 -9.46
N VAL A 224 8.58 -11.29 -8.57
CA VAL A 224 7.58 -11.54 -7.53
C VAL A 224 7.55 -10.36 -6.54
N GLY A 225 6.36 -9.81 -6.26
CA GLY A 225 6.19 -8.66 -5.38
C GLY A 225 6.52 -7.30 -6.00
N ALA A 226 6.88 -7.24 -7.28
CA ALA A 226 7.25 -6.02 -7.98
C ALA A 226 6.13 -4.96 -7.98
N ASN A 227 4.87 -5.36 -8.09
CA ASN A 227 3.74 -4.43 -8.14
C ASN A 227 3.65 -3.55 -6.88
N GLY A 228 3.86 -4.11 -5.68
CA GLY A 228 3.90 -3.35 -4.45
C GLY A 228 5.04 -2.33 -4.42
N ASN A 229 6.25 -2.78 -4.75
CA ASN A 229 7.44 -1.93 -4.79
C ASN A 229 7.30 -0.80 -5.82
N ARG A 230 6.76 -1.12 -7.01
CA ARG A 230 6.51 -0.13 -8.08
C ARG A 230 5.47 0.90 -7.66
N SER A 231 4.36 0.47 -7.04
CA SER A 231 3.33 1.39 -6.54
C SER A 231 3.89 2.37 -5.53
N LEU A 232 4.70 1.90 -4.58
CA LEU A 232 5.38 2.74 -3.60
C LEU A 232 6.39 3.67 -4.29
N GLY A 233 7.29 3.12 -5.10
CA GLY A 233 8.38 3.87 -5.74
C GLY A 233 7.87 4.94 -6.70
N VAL A 234 6.98 4.59 -7.63
CA VAL A 234 6.41 5.53 -8.61
C VAL A 234 5.57 6.60 -7.93
N GLY A 235 4.76 6.22 -6.93
CA GLY A 235 3.94 7.16 -6.18
C GLY A 235 4.79 8.23 -5.47
N VAL A 236 5.84 7.81 -4.77
CA VAL A 236 6.71 8.76 -4.07
C VAL A 236 7.55 9.60 -5.04
N ILE A 237 8.07 9.01 -6.11
CA ILE A 237 8.83 9.75 -7.15
C ILE A 237 7.94 10.83 -7.78
N GLY A 238 6.72 10.48 -8.20
CA GLY A 238 5.78 11.43 -8.79
C GLY A 238 5.42 12.56 -7.83
N GLY A 239 5.12 12.21 -6.58
CA GLY A 239 4.84 13.17 -5.53
C GLY A 239 6.02 14.09 -5.20
N MET A 240 7.24 13.55 -5.18
CA MET A 240 8.46 14.34 -4.97
C MET A 240 8.75 15.29 -6.13
N LEU A 241 8.64 14.84 -7.38
CA LEU A 241 8.92 15.68 -8.56
C LEU A 241 7.95 16.86 -8.64
N ILE A 242 6.65 16.57 -8.65
CA ILE A 242 5.62 17.61 -8.76
C ILE A 242 5.56 18.43 -7.47
N GLY A 243 5.59 17.77 -6.31
CA GLY A 243 5.55 18.43 -5.02
C GLY A 243 6.72 19.38 -4.82
N THR A 244 7.94 19.01 -5.19
CA THR A 244 9.11 19.91 -5.05
C THR A 244 9.00 21.15 -5.93
N VAL A 245 8.56 20.98 -7.18
CA VAL A 245 8.33 22.12 -8.08
C VAL A 245 7.23 23.04 -7.52
N ALA A 246 6.10 22.45 -7.13
CA ALA A 246 5.00 23.20 -6.52
C ALA A 246 5.43 23.93 -5.23
N LEU A 247 6.20 23.26 -4.39
CA LEU A 247 6.71 23.79 -3.11
C LEU A 247 7.55 25.05 -3.30
N LEU A 248 8.42 25.09 -4.31
CA LEU A 248 9.29 26.23 -4.58
C LEU A 248 8.51 27.51 -4.93
N PHE A 249 7.31 27.38 -5.52
CA PHE A 249 6.46 28.50 -5.90
C PHE A 249 5.37 28.80 -4.88
N ILE A 250 4.73 27.75 -4.37
CA ILE A 250 3.52 27.88 -3.55
C ILE A 250 3.88 28.23 -2.10
N VAL A 251 4.90 27.60 -1.52
CA VAL A 251 5.24 27.87 -0.12
C VAL A 251 5.69 29.30 0.13
N PRO A 252 6.55 29.94 -0.67
CA PRO A 252 6.85 31.36 -0.51
C PRO A 252 5.61 32.25 -0.57
N THR A 253 4.70 31.96 -1.52
CA THR A 253 3.45 32.73 -1.66
C THR A 253 2.54 32.55 -0.44
N LEU A 254 2.36 31.32 0.03
CA LEU A 254 1.58 31.03 1.24
C LEU A 254 2.21 31.65 2.48
N PHE A 255 3.55 31.61 2.59
CA PHE A 255 4.27 32.26 3.68
C PHE A 255 3.97 33.76 3.74
N VAL A 256 4.00 34.47 2.60
CA VAL A 256 3.67 35.90 2.54
C VAL A 256 2.26 36.15 3.04
N ILE A 257 1.29 35.33 2.62
CA ILE A 257 -0.11 35.46 3.04
C ILE A 257 -0.26 35.26 4.55
N PHE A 258 0.23 34.13 5.06
CA PHE A 258 0.06 33.77 6.48
C PHE A 258 0.86 34.67 7.42
N GLN A 259 2.07 35.05 7.04
CA GLN A 259 2.88 36.00 7.79
C GLN A 259 2.22 37.39 7.86
N SER A 260 1.60 37.84 6.77
CA SER A 260 0.84 39.09 6.76
C SER A 260 -0.40 39.05 7.65
N ILE A 261 -1.08 37.92 7.70
CA ILE A 261 -2.23 37.69 8.60
C ILE A 261 -1.75 37.71 10.06
N GLU A 262 -0.67 36.98 10.37
CA GLU A 262 -0.14 36.93 11.72
C GLU A 262 0.25 38.32 12.27
N GLU A 263 0.95 39.11 11.45
CA GLU A 263 1.35 40.47 11.84
C GLU A 263 0.12 41.41 12.01
N ARG A 264 -0.95 41.16 11.27
CA ARG A 264 -2.22 41.90 11.45
C ARG A 264 -2.92 41.54 12.75
N PHE A 265 -2.82 40.28 13.19
CA PHE A 265 -3.40 39.83 14.46
C PHE A 265 -2.55 40.22 15.69
N LYS A 266 -1.26 40.45 15.52
CA LYS A 266 -0.36 40.87 16.60
C LYS A 266 -0.34 42.42 16.82
N ARG A 267 -0.95 43.17 15.91
CA ARG A 267 -1.19 44.62 16.05
C ARG A 267 -2.55 44.86 16.72
#